data_d95f977278e9062b1eda9379f9247998
#
_entry.id   d95f977278e9062b1eda9379f9247998
#
_cell.length_a   1.000
_cell.length_b   1.000
_cell.length_c   1.000
_cell.angle_alpha   90.00
_cell.angle_beta   90.00
_cell.angle_gamma   90.00
#
_symmetry.space_group_name_H-M   'P 1'
#
loop_
_entity.id
_entity.type
_entity.pdbx_description
1 polymer ?
#
loop_
_entity_poly.entity_id
_entity_poly.type
_entity_poly.pdbx_seq_one_letter_code
_entity_poly.pdbx_strand_id
1 'polypeptide(L)'
;MTRRIPFSVVTKPTGAACNLDCQYCFFLSKELLYDAGAQTMSEGTLERYVEAFLESSPDGEVTMLWQGGEPTLRGLGFFEHLMELCERYRRPAQRVRHALQTNGTLVTEEWARFFADHGFLVGVSIDGPAPLHDAYRVNRGGRGTHAMVVRGWEELARAGVETNILCTVNAANEEHGAQVYRYFRDELGARYLQFIPIVERVRAADLAQAERGWRSGTSALLYRQDGDCVTSRSTSPASYG
;
A
#
# COMPACT_ATOMS: atom_id res chain seq x y z
N MET A 1 3.63 -17.30 33.43
CA MET A 1 2.91 -16.71 32.26
C MET A 1 3.90 -15.89 31.49
N THR A 2 4.18 -16.25 30.24
CA THR A 2 5.07 -15.47 29.36
C THR A 2 4.40 -14.15 29.01
N ARG A 3 5.05 -13.03 29.32
CA ARG A 3 4.55 -11.69 29.02
C ARG A 3 4.49 -11.51 27.48
N ARG A 4 3.31 -11.36 26.89
CA ARG A 4 3.14 -11.03 25.48
C ARG A 4 3.55 -9.57 25.27
N ILE A 5 4.43 -9.33 24.30
CA ILE A 5 4.94 -7.98 23.98
C ILE A 5 4.19 -7.49 22.74
N PRO A 6 3.73 -6.22 22.69
CA PRO A 6 3.13 -5.65 21.48
C PRO A 6 4.11 -5.71 20.30
N PHE A 7 3.60 -6.10 19.14
CA PHE A 7 4.35 -6.11 17.88
C PHE A 7 3.39 -5.75 16.73
N SER A 8 3.93 -5.35 15.61
CA SER A 8 3.17 -5.02 14.41
C SER A 8 3.60 -5.90 13.24
N VAL A 9 2.65 -6.34 12.44
CA VAL A 9 2.88 -7.09 11.22
C VAL A 9 2.21 -6.36 10.06
N VAL A 10 2.97 -6.14 9.00
CA VAL A 10 2.44 -5.59 7.75
C VAL A 10 2.13 -6.76 6.83
N THR A 11 0.86 -6.97 6.57
CA THR A 11 0.34 -8.10 5.81
C THR A 11 0.04 -7.71 4.37
N LYS A 12 0.46 -8.56 3.42
CA LYS A 12 0.33 -8.31 1.99
C LYS A 12 -0.54 -9.38 1.33
N PRO A 13 -1.88 -9.24 1.37
CA PRO A 13 -2.79 -10.30 0.93
C PRO A 13 -2.72 -10.60 -0.57
N THR A 14 -2.23 -9.64 -1.36
CA THR A 14 -2.03 -9.77 -2.81
C THR A 14 -0.55 -9.87 -3.21
N GLY A 15 0.37 -9.93 -2.22
CA GLY A 15 1.80 -9.85 -2.51
C GLY A 15 2.15 -8.55 -3.23
N ALA A 16 2.72 -8.66 -4.43
CA ALA A 16 3.07 -7.53 -5.29
C ALA A 16 1.98 -7.16 -6.31
N ALA A 17 0.92 -7.98 -6.47
CA ALA A 17 -0.10 -7.75 -7.48
C ALA A 17 -0.84 -6.43 -7.28
N CYS A 18 -0.92 -5.64 -8.35
CA CYS A 18 -1.58 -4.34 -8.37
C CYS A 18 -2.28 -4.12 -9.72
N ASN A 19 -3.38 -3.37 -9.72
CA ASN A 19 -4.08 -2.93 -10.91
C ASN A 19 -3.46 -1.68 -11.55
N LEU A 20 -2.52 -1.03 -10.85
CA LEU A 20 -1.76 0.12 -11.36
C LEU A 20 -0.36 -0.28 -11.82
N ASP A 21 0.28 0.65 -12.52
CA ASP A 21 1.64 0.57 -13.04
C ASP A 21 2.44 1.83 -12.69
N CYS A 22 2.41 2.24 -11.42
CA CYS A 22 3.10 3.44 -10.96
C CYS A 22 4.61 3.32 -11.21
N GLN A 23 5.19 4.30 -11.91
CA GLN A 23 6.57 4.22 -12.42
C GLN A 23 7.64 4.11 -11.32
N TYR A 24 7.38 4.62 -10.12
CA TYR A 24 8.28 4.54 -8.98
C TYR A 24 7.98 3.36 -8.04
N CYS A 25 7.03 2.48 -8.39
CA CYS A 25 6.55 1.45 -7.48
C CYS A 25 7.56 0.32 -7.31
N PHE A 26 8.15 0.21 -6.14
CA PHE A 26 9.11 -0.86 -5.84
C PHE A 26 8.44 -2.25 -5.71
N PHE A 27 7.11 -2.32 -5.58
CA PHE A 27 6.40 -3.60 -5.55
C PHE A 27 6.30 -4.26 -6.91
N LEU A 28 6.19 -3.51 -8.00
CA LEU A 28 6.00 -4.07 -9.34
C LEU A 28 7.14 -5.00 -9.76
N SER A 29 8.38 -4.63 -9.44
CA SER A 29 9.53 -5.50 -9.69
C SER A 29 9.51 -6.80 -8.87
N LYS A 30 8.74 -6.84 -7.77
CA LYS A 30 8.62 -8.02 -6.91
C LYS A 30 7.69 -9.08 -7.48
N GLU A 31 6.83 -8.74 -8.45
CA GLU A 31 6.03 -9.74 -9.17
C GLU A 31 6.90 -10.85 -9.76
N LEU A 32 8.13 -10.52 -10.15
CA LEU A 32 9.10 -11.49 -10.68
C LEU A 32 9.62 -12.52 -9.65
N LEU A 33 9.38 -12.28 -8.35
CA LEU A 33 9.79 -13.19 -7.28
C LEU A 33 8.78 -14.32 -7.05
N TYR A 34 7.61 -14.22 -7.63
CA TYR A 34 6.52 -15.15 -7.42
C TYR A 34 6.29 -16.00 -8.68
N ASP A 35 5.99 -17.25 -8.50
CA ASP A 35 5.43 -18.07 -9.57
C ASP A 35 4.02 -17.59 -9.93
N ALA A 36 3.60 -17.84 -11.16
CA ALA A 36 2.29 -17.38 -11.64
C ALA A 36 1.17 -17.85 -10.70
N GLY A 37 0.45 -16.89 -10.09
CA GLY A 37 -0.66 -17.13 -9.18
C GLY A 37 -0.30 -17.41 -7.71
N ALA A 38 1.00 -17.55 -7.36
CA ALA A 38 1.41 -17.89 -5.99
C ALA A 38 1.47 -16.71 -5.00
N GLN A 39 1.26 -15.48 -5.47
CA GLN A 39 1.42 -14.27 -4.63
C GLN A 39 0.20 -13.90 -3.80
N THR A 40 -0.92 -14.59 -3.99
CA THR A 40 -2.18 -14.25 -3.33
C THR A 40 -2.38 -15.13 -2.10
N MET A 41 -2.66 -14.50 -0.95
CA MET A 41 -2.93 -15.21 0.30
C MET A 41 -4.16 -16.10 0.18
N SER A 42 -4.04 -17.39 0.47
CA SER A 42 -5.18 -18.29 0.53
C SER A 42 -6.01 -18.10 1.81
N GLU A 43 -7.27 -18.54 1.80
CA GLU A 43 -8.13 -18.52 2.99
C GLU A 43 -7.51 -19.29 4.17
N GLY A 44 -6.95 -20.46 3.93
CA GLY A 44 -6.27 -21.23 4.97
C GLY A 44 -5.00 -20.55 5.51
N THR A 45 -4.33 -19.70 4.69
CA THR A 45 -3.21 -18.87 5.17
C THR A 45 -3.73 -17.71 6.00
N LEU A 46 -4.83 -17.09 5.59
CA LEU A 46 -5.49 -16.02 6.34
C LEU A 46 -5.90 -16.53 7.73
N GLU A 47 -6.57 -17.67 7.81
CA GLU A 47 -7.03 -18.24 9.08
C GLU A 47 -5.85 -18.51 10.03
N ARG A 48 -4.81 -19.20 9.56
CA ARG A 48 -3.61 -19.44 10.38
C ARG A 48 -2.92 -18.15 10.82
N TYR A 49 -2.90 -17.14 9.95
CA TYR A 49 -2.32 -15.84 10.28
C TYR A 49 -3.13 -15.14 11.38
N VAL A 50 -4.45 -15.09 11.25
CA VAL A 50 -5.32 -14.43 12.24
C VAL A 50 -5.20 -15.14 13.59
N GLU A 51 -5.30 -16.46 13.62
CA GLU A 51 -5.17 -17.27 14.83
C GLU A 51 -3.83 -17.01 15.52
N ALA A 52 -2.70 -17.21 14.82
CA ALA A 52 -1.37 -17.04 15.39
C ALA A 52 -1.08 -15.62 15.84
N PHE A 53 -1.54 -14.61 15.05
CA PHE A 53 -1.33 -13.21 15.38
C PHE A 53 -2.09 -12.80 16.65
N LEU A 54 -3.36 -13.18 16.78
CA LEU A 54 -4.18 -12.87 17.95
C LEU A 54 -3.74 -13.66 19.17
N GLU A 55 -3.35 -14.92 19.01
CA GLU A 55 -2.80 -15.72 20.10
C GLU A 55 -1.50 -15.10 20.67
N SER A 56 -0.62 -14.62 19.79
CA SER A 56 0.68 -14.05 20.18
C SER A 56 0.58 -12.62 20.69
N SER A 57 -0.46 -11.88 20.32
CA SER A 57 -0.66 -10.48 20.70
C SER A 57 -1.07 -10.33 22.17
N PRO A 58 -0.74 -9.21 22.85
CA PRO A 58 -1.22 -8.93 24.19
C PRO A 58 -2.73 -8.68 24.24
N ASP A 59 -3.28 -8.55 25.43
CA ASP A 59 -4.62 -8.01 25.63
C ASP A 59 -4.61 -6.51 25.40
N GLY A 60 -5.79 -5.93 25.15
CA GLY A 60 -5.97 -4.52 24.78
C GLY A 60 -6.13 -4.35 23.27
N GLU A 61 -5.71 -3.20 22.75
CA GLU A 61 -5.83 -2.90 21.34
C GLU A 61 -4.75 -3.62 20.53
N VAL A 62 -5.19 -4.30 19.46
CA VAL A 62 -4.35 -5.07 18.53
C VAL A 62 -4.64 -4.60 17.12
N THR A 63 -3.64 -4.07 16.42
CA THR A 63 -3.82 -3.53 15.06
C THR A 63 -3.25 -4.46 14.00
N MET A 64 -4.08 -4.84 13.03
CA MET A 64 -3.70 -5.57 11.83
C MET A 64 -3.52 -4.59 10.67
N LEU A 65 -2.35 -4.62 10.01
CA LEU A 65 -1.99 -3.69 8.93
C LEU A 65 -2.02 -4.41 7.58
N TRP A 66 -2.78 -3.87 6.64
CA TRP A 66 -2.98 -4.43 5.29
C TRP A 66 -2.42 -3.50 4.23
N GLN A 67 -1.45 -3.98 3.47
CA GLN A 67 -0.90 -3.24 2.33
C GLN A 67 -0.30 -4.22 1.30
N GLY A 68 0.56 -3.74 0.42
CA GLY A 68 1.25 -4.56 -0.57
C GLY A 68 1.12 -3.96 -1.95
N GLY A 69 0.81 -4.76 -2.97
CA GLY A 69 0.39 -4.25 -4.28
C GLY A 69 -0.90 -3.44 -4.13
N GLU A 70 -2.05 -4.06 -4.40
CA GLU A 70 -3.34 -3.44 -4.08
C GLU A 70 -4.22 -4.43 -3.29
N PRO A 71 -4.42 -4.23 -1.98
CA PRO A 71 -5.17 -5.15 -1.15
C PRO A 71 -6.62 -5.37 -1.58
N THR A 72 -7.28 -4.34 -2.12
CA THR A 72 -8.68 -4.43 -2.54
C THR A 72 -8.91 -5.38 -3.71
N LEU A 73 -7.85 -5.79 -4.42
CA LEU A 73 -7.92 -6.87 -5.42
C LEU A 73 -8.33 -8.23 -4.83
N ARG A 74 -8.23 -8.41 -3.51
CA ARG A 74 -8.75 -9.61 -2.84
C ARG A 74 -10.27 -9.71 -2.86
N GLY A 75 -10.95 -8.61 -3.17
CA GLY A 75 -12.39 -8.51 -3.10
C GLY A 75 -12.91 -8.38 -1.66
N LEU A 76 -14.15 -7.92 -1.54
CA LEU A 76 -14.77 -7.64 -0.25
C LEU A 76 -14.93 -8.91 0.60
N GLY A 77 -15.34 -10.03 -0.01
CA GLY A 77 -15.56 -11.31 0.69
C GLY A 77 -14.33 -11.82 1.46
N PHE A 78 -13.11 -11.51 1.00
CA PHE A 78 -11.91 -11.83 1.76
C PHE A 78 -11.84 -11.06 3.09
N PHE A 79 -12.22 -9.80 3.09
CA PHE A 79 -12.20 -8.97 4.28
C PHE A 79 -13.39 -9.24 5.20
N GLU A 80 -14.54 -9.63 4.65
CA GLU A 80 -15.69 -10.11 5.43
C GLU A 80 -15.30 -11.39 6.20
N HIS A 81 -14.67 -12.34 5.51
CA HIS A 81 -14.15 -13.56 6.14
C HIS A 81 -13.06 -13.25 7.19
N LEU A 82 -12.19 -12.25 6.93
CA LEU A 82 -11.25 -11.76 7.94
C LEU A 82 -11.97 -11.33 9.22
N MET A 83 -13.08 -10.59 9.10
CA MET A 83 -13.83 -10.12 10.27
C MET A 83 -14.42 -11.30 11.07
N GLU A 84 -14.95 -12.32 10.38
CA GLU A 84 -15.45 -13.55 11.02
C GLU A 84 -14.34 -14.28 11.77
N LEU A 85 -13.15 -14.39 11.18
CA LEU A 85 -12.00 -15.01 11.82
C LEU A 85 -11.51 -14.22 13.03
N CYS A 86 -11.48 -12.89 12.93
CA CYS A 86 -11.14 -12.05 14.07
C CYS A 86 -12.10 -12.25 15.24
N GLU A 87 -13.40 -12.31 15.00
CA GLU A 87 -14.39 -12.61 16.06
C GLU A 87 -14.22 -14.01 16.66
N ARG A 88 -13.85 -14.99 15.84
CA ARG A 88 -13.61 -16.39 16.28
C ARG A 88 -12.40 -16.53 17.18
N TYR A 89 -11.29 -15.86 16.84
CA TYR A 89 -9.99 -16.08 17.47
C TYR A 89 -9.57 -15.02 18.50
N ARG A 90 -10.21 -13.85 18.52
CA ARG A 90 -9.89 -12.82 19.51
C ARG A 90 -10.27 -13.26 20.93
N ARG A 91 -9.43 -12.92 21.88
CA ARG A 91 -9.79 -13.07 23.29
C ARG A 91 -10.74 -11.94 23.73
N PRO A 92 -11.58 -12.16 24.76
CA PRO A 92 -12.51 -11.13 25.26
C PRO A 92 -11.88 -9.80 25.64
N ALA A 93 -10.61 -9.81 26.07
CA ALA A 93 -9.85 -8.62 26.42
C ALA A 93 -9.12 -7.96 25.24
N GLN A 94 -9.20 -8.51 24.03
CA GLN A 94 -8.62 -7.92 22.83
C GLN A 94 -9.65 -7.12 22.05
N ARG A 95 -9.22 -5.94 21.57
CA ARG A 95 -9.94 -5.10 20.62
C ARG A 95 -9.14 -5.05 19.32
N VAL A 96 -9.62 -5.71 18.29
CA VAL A 96 -8.94 -5.75 16.99
C VAL A 96 -9.29 -4.49 16.20
N ARG A 97 -8.27 -3.83 15.68
CA ARG A 97 -8.36 -2.68 14.76
C ARG A 97 -7.70 -3.04 13.44
N HIS A 98 -8.16 -2.42 12.38
CA HIS A 98 -7.62 -2.63 11.06
C HIS A 98 -7.17 -1.32 10.44
N ALA A 99 -5.98 -1.32 9.82
CA ALA A 99 -5.53 -0.25 8.96
C ALA A 99 -5.19 -0.82 7.58
N LEU A 100 -5.65 -0.16 6.53
CA LEU A 100 -5.47 -0.61 5.15
C LEU A 100 -4.93 0.52 4.30
N GLN A 101 -3.85 0.24 3.55
CA GLN A 101 -3.30 1.16 2.57
C GLN A 101 -3.71 0.73 1.16
N THR A 102 -4.36 1.61 0.43
CA THR A 102 -4.86 1.37 -0.94
C THR A 102 -4.48 2.48 -1.90
N ASN A 103 -4.46 2.16 -3.19
CA ASN A 103 -4.40 3.17 -4.23
C ASN A 103 -5.77 3.85 -4.47
N GLY A 104 -6.83 3.42 -3.83
CA GLY A 104 -8.16 4.03 -3.84
C GLY A 104 -8.98 3.82 -5.11
N THR A 105 -8.42 3.28 -6.18
CA THR A 105 -9.10 3.24 -7.50
C THR A 105 -10.27 2.26 -7.54
N LEU A 106 -10.27 1.25 -6.68
CA LEU A 106 -11.31 0.21 -6.60
C LEU A 106 -12.30 0.43 -5.44
N VAL A 107 -12.13 1.50 -4.68
CA VAL A 107 -13.06 1.84 -3.60
C VAL A 107 -14.40 2.27 -4.19
N THR A 108 -15.44 1.56 -3.80
CA THR A 108 -16.84 1.81 -4.14
C THR A 108 -17.61 2.18 -2.87
N GLU A 109 -18.88 2.58 -3.00
CA GLU A 109 -19.78 2.78 -1.87
C GLU A 109 -19.85 1.55 -0.94
N GLU A 110 -19.86 0.34 -1.51
CA GLU A 110 -19.90 -0.92 -0.76
C GLU A 110 -18.62 -1.10 0.07
N TRP A 111 -17.45 -0.85 -0.49
CA TRP A 111 -16.18 -0.83 0.24
C TRP A 111 -16.15 0.22 1.34
N ALA A 112 -16.60 1.44 1.03
CA ALA A 112 -16.61 2.53 2.00
C ALA A 112 -17.52 2.22 3.20
N ARG A 113 -18.71 1.64 2.93
CA ARG A 113 -19.62 1.18 3.98
C ARG A 113 -19.00 0.10 4.84
N PHE A 114 -18.40 -0.91 4.22
CA PHE A 114 -17.68 -1.97 4.94
C PHE A 114 -16.60 -1.41 5.86
N PHE A 115 -15.78 -0.50 5.37
CA PHE A 115 -14.72 0.12 6.18
C PHE A 115 -15.28 0.94 7.34
N ALA A 116 -16.37 1.67 7.14
CA ALA A 116 -17.04 2.43 8.19
C ALA A 116 -17.62 1.50 9.27
N ASP A 117 -18.36 0.45 8.87
CA ASP A 117 -19.03 -0.49 9.78
C ASP A 117 -18.03 -1.24 10.65
N HIS A 118 -16.84 -1.52 10.13
CA HIS A 118 -15.78 -2.24 10.84
C HIS A 118 -14.68 -1.35 11.42
N GLY A 119 -14.83 -0.03 11.33
CA GLY A 119 -13.90 0.93 11.94
C GLY A 119 -12.46 0.85 11.40
N PHE A 120 -12.31 0.65 10.10
CA PHE A 120 -11.00 0.67 9.45
C PHE A 120 -10.42 2.09 9.41
N LEU A 121 -9.11 2.20 9.61
CA LEU A 121 -8.33 3.34 9.17
C LEU A 121 -7.86 3.07 7.73
N VAL A 122 -8.26 3.91 6.78
CA VAL A 122 -7.92 3.72 5.37
C VAL A 122 -6.96 4.80 4.89
N GLY A 123 -5.72 4.40 4.58
CA GLY A 123 -4.75 5.24 3.91
C GLY A 123 -4.96 5.20 2.39
N VAL A 124 -5.08 6.37 1.78
CA VAL A 124 -5.23 6.49 0.31
C VAL A 124 -3.99 7.13 -0.29
N SER A 125 -3.46 6.51 -1.32
CA SER A 125 -2.27 7.00 -2.01
C SER A 125 -2.61 8.07 -3.05
N ILE A 126 -2.31 9.35 -2.74
CA ILE A 126 -2.54 10.50 -3.64
C ILE A 126 -1.29 11.40 -3.64
N ASP A 127 -0.75 11.74 -4.81
CA ASP A 127 0.51 12.51 -4.92
C ASP A 127 0.29 14.00 -5.23
N GLY A 128 -0.94 14.49 -5.18
CA GLY A 128 -1.32 15.87 -5.44
C GLY A 128 -2.44 16.01 -6.46
N PRO A 129 -2.65 17.22 -7.03
CA PRO A 129 -3.58 17.45 -8.14
C PRO A 129 -3.28 16.57 -9.35
N ALA A 130 -4.25 16.41 -10.26
CA ALA A 130 -4.18 15.48 -11.39
C ALA A 130 -2.85 15.53 -12.18
N PRO A 131 -2.30 16.70 -12.57
CA PRO A 131 -1.05 16.73 -13.32
C PRO A 131 0.15 16.14 -12.57
N LEU A 132 0.19 16.30 -11.24
CA LEU A 132 1.27 15.79 -10.39
C LEU A 132 1.08 14.31 -10.07
N HIS A 133 -0.15 13.90 -9.78
CA HIS A 133 -0.49 12.51 -9.50
C HIS A 133 -0.30 11.63 -10.74
N ASP A 134 -0.89 12.02 -11.87
CA ASP A 134 -0.92 11.25 -13.10
C ASP A 134 0.44 11.18 -13.81
N ALA A 135 1.39 12.01 -13.41
CA ALA A 135 2.76 11.95 -13.92
C ALA A 135 3.42 10.59 -13.68
N TYR A 136 3.10 9.93 -12.57
CA TYR A 136 3.70 8.65 -12.18
C TYR A 136 2.70 7.57 -11.79
N ARG A 137 1.49 7.94 -11.33
CA ARG A 137 0.46 6.98 -10.96
C ARG A 137 -0.46 6.70 -12.13
N VAL A 138 -0.06 5.75 -12.95
CA VAL A 138 -0.80 5.33 -14.13
C VAL A 138 -1.34 3.91 -13.96
N ASN A 139 -2.41 3.61 -14.69
CA ASN A 139 -2.89 2.24 -14.81
C ASN A 139 -2.01 1.43 -15.78
N ARG A 140 -2.27 0.12 -15.89
CA ARG A 140 -1.53 -0.78 -16.79
C ARG A 140 -1.64 -0.41 -18.29
N GLY A 141 -2.57 0.48 -18.65
CA GLY A 141 -2.71 1.07 -19.99
C GLY A 141 -2.04 2.44 -20.14
N GLY A 142 -1.22 2.87 -19.17
CA GLY A 142 -0.50 4.15 -19.20
C GLY A 142 -1.36 5.40 -18.99
N ARG A 143 -2.62 5.25 -18.59
CA ARG A 143 -3.54 6.39 -18.36
C ARG A 143 -3.50 6.79 -16.88
N GLY A 144 -3.58 8.11 -16.63
CA GLY A 144 -3.68 8.68 -15.29
C GLY A 144 -4.83 8.10 -14.47
N THR A 145 -4.70 8.11 -13.16
CA THR A 145 -5.63 7.46 -12.23
C THR A 145 -6.28 8.41 -11.24
N HIS A 146 -5.89 9.69 -11.23
CA HIS A 146 -6.33 10.69 -10.29
C HIS A 146 -7.85 10.74 -10.10
N ALA A 147 -8.61 10.84 -11.20
CA ALA A 147 -10.08 10.91 -11.13
C ALA A 147 -10.72 9.68 -10.46
N MET A 148 -10.10 8.49 -10.62
CA MET A 148 -10.57 7.26 -10.00
C MET A 148 -10.27 7.25 -8.50
N VAL A 149 -9.09 7.73 -8.12
CA VAL A 149 -8.66 7.80 -6.72
C VAL A 149 -9.50 8.82 -5.95
N VAL A 150 -9.73 10.01 -6.54
CA VAL A 150 -10.57 11.05 -5.91
C VAL A 150 -11.99 10.55 -5.69
N ARG A 151 -12.58 9.86 -6.68
CA ARG A 151 -13.89 9.22 -6.48
C ARG A 151 -13.88 8.26 -5.28
N GLY A 152 -12.85 7.39 -5.17
CA GLY A 152 -12.74 6.48 -4.03
C GLY A 152 -12.57 7.22 -2.70
N TRP A 153 -11.81 8.31 -2.68
CA TRP A 153 -11.67 9.20 -1.52
C TRP A 153 -13.02 9.80 -1.10
N GLU A 154 -13.80 10.28 -2.05
CA GLU A 154 -15.13 10.86 -1.82
C GLU A 154 -16.11 9.82 -1.24
N GLU A 155 -16.05 8.56 -1.71
CA GLU A 155 -16.86 7.48 -1.14
C GLU A 155 -16.50 7.23 0.34
N LEU A 156 -15.21 7.17 0.66
CA LEU A 156 -14.74 7.01 2.04
C LEU A 156 -15.17 8.19 2.92
N ALA A 157 -15.02 9.41 2.43
CA ALA A 157 -15.42 10.62 3.14
C ALA A 157 -16.94 10.66 3.41
N ARG A 158 -17.75 10.28 2.41
CA ARG A 158 -19.21 10.23 2.51
C ARG A 158 -19.67 9.20 3.54
N ALA A 159 -18.98 8.06 3.62
CA ALA A 159 -19.27 7.01 4.60
C ALA A 159 -18.71 7.32 6.00
N GLY A 160 -17.96 8.41 6.18
CA GLY A 160 -17.34 8.78 7.45
C GLY A 160 -16.19 7.88 7.90
N VAL A 161 -15.51 7.25 6.95
CA VAL A 161 -14.35 6.39 7.24
C VAL A 161 -13.19 7.25 7.77
N GLU A 162 -12.49 6.75 8.78
CA GLU A 162 -11.24 7.37 9.24
C GLU A 162 -10.16 7.21 8.17
N THR A 163 -9.65 8.33 7.65
CA THR A 163 -8.76 8.31 6.49
C THR A 163 -7.50 9.14 6.68
N ASN A 164 -6.42 8.72 6.01
CA ASN A 164 -5.24 9.55 5.80
C ASN A 164 -4.80 9.52 4.32
N ILE A 165 -4.13 10.57 3.87
CA ILE A 165 -3.45 10.58 2.57
C ILE A 165 -1.98 10.20 2.77
N LEU A 166 -1.50 9.29 1.93
CA LEU A 166 -0.10 8.98 1.78
C LEU A 166 0.36 9.53 0.43
N CYS A 167 1.23 10.55 0.48
CA CYS A 167 1.80 11.20 -0.69
C CYS A 167 3.25 10.75 -0.85
N THR A 168 3.56 10.15 -2.00
CA THR A 168 4.95 9.87 -2.37
C THR A 168 5.57 11.14 -2.95
N VAL A 169 6.62 11.65 -2.28
CA VAL A 169 7.37 12.80 -2.80
C VAL A 169 8.27 12.33 -3.93
N ASN A 170 8.10 12.93 -5.09
CA ASN A 170 8.72 12.54 -6.35
C ASN A 170 9.06 13.77 -7.20
N ALA A 171 9.77 13.59 -8.31
CA ALA A 171 10.22 14.70 -9.15
C ALA A 171 9.10 15.57 -9.75
N ALA A 172 7.88 15.07 -9.82
CA ALA A 172 6.76 15.87 -10.31
C ALA A 172 6.19 16.80 -9.23
N ASN A 173 6.27 16.44 -7.94
CA ASN A 173 5.63 17.19 -6.86
C ASN A 173 6.60 17.83 -5.85
N GLU A 174 7.88 17.51 -5.85
CA GLU A 174 8.86 17.98 -4.87
C GLU A 174 8.98 19.52 -4.82
N GLU A 175 8.88 20.18 -5.97
CA GLU A 175 8.89 21.65 -6.08
C GLU A 175 7.50 22.29 -5.82
N HIS A 176 6.45 21.46 -5.67
CA HIS A 176 5.06 21.90 -5.55
C HIS A 176 4.43 21.67 -4.17
N GLY A 177 5.25 21.51 -3.12
CA GLY A 177 4.77 21.11 -1.79
C GLY A 177 3.63 21.95 -1.24
N ALA A 178 3.68 23.28 -1.39
CA ALA A 178 2.59 24.16 -0.94
C ALA A 178 1.29 23.98 -1.73
N GLN A 179 1.38 23.71 -3.04
CA GLN A 179 0.22 23.40 -3.90
C GLN A 179 -0.40 22.07 -3.50
N VAL A 180 0.41 21.04 -3.32
CA VAL A 180 -0.02 19.70 -2.89
C VAL A 180 -0.71 19.76 -1.54
N TYR A 181 -0.12 20.47 -0.57
CA TYR A 181 -0.71 20.61 0.76
C TYR A 181 -2.08 21.31 0.72
N ARG A 182 -2.20 22.44 -0.03
CA ARG A 182 -3.48 23.15 -0.15
C ARG A 182 -4.54 22.27 -0.83
N TYR A 183 -4.16 21.55 -1.87
CA TYR A 183 -5.05 20.62 -2.55
C TYR A 183 -5.63 19.57 -1.59
N PHE A 184 -4.78 18.92 -0.78
CA PHE A 184 -5.25 17.93 0.19
C PHE A 184 -6.13 18.54 1.28
N ARG A 185 -5.75 19.71 1.80
CA ARG A 185 -6.48 20.36 2.88
C ARG A 185 -7.79 20.99 2.40
N ASP A 186 -7.73 21.78 1.34
CA ASP A 186 -8.81 22.66 0.94
C ASP A 186 -9.80 22.02 -0.05
N GLU A 187 -9.30 21.18 -0.96
CA GLU A 187 -10.13 20.55 -1.98
C GLU A 187 -10.59 19.15 -1.58
N LEU A 188 -9.69 18.33 -0.98
CA LEU A 188 -10.05 17.00 -0.51
C LEU A 188 -10.51 16.93 0.94
N GLY A 189 -10.36 18.00 1.72
CA GLY A 189 -10.74 18.05 3.12
C GLY A 189 -9.93 17.09 4.02
N ALA A 190 -8.76 16.68 3.59
CA ALA A 190 -7.93 15.72 4.32
C ALA A 190 -7.36 16.35 5.60
N ARG A 191 -7.38 15.57 6.69
CA ARG A 191 -6.90 16.00 8.01
C ARG A 191 -5.56 15.38 8.39
N TYR A 192 -5.27 14.18 7.89
CA TYR A 192 -4.06 13.41 8.19
C TYR A 192 -3.30 13.16 6.91
N LEU A 193 -2.05 13.61 6.88
CA LEU A 193 -1.19 13.55 5.71
C LEU A 193 0.14 12.91 6.07
N GLN A 194 0.62 12.01 5.23
CA GLN A 194 1.95 11.43 5.31
C GLN A 194 2.69 11.72 4.01
N PHE A 195 3.88 12.30 4.10
CA PHE A 195 4.76 12.53 2.97
C PHE A 195 5.94 11.56 3.06
N ILE A 196 6.09 10.72 2.06
CA ILE A 196 7.13 9.70 2.01
C ILE A 196 8.03 9.97 0.81
N PRO A 197 9.28 10.40 1.01
CA PRO A 197 10.22 10.54 -0.08
C PRO A 197 10.57 9.18 -0.66
N ILE A 198 10.78 9.12 -1.97
CA ILE A 198 11.32 7.94 -2.61
C ILE A 198 12.75 7.74 -2.12
N VAL A 199 13.02 6.57 -1.55
CA VAL A 199 14.36 6.17 -1.15
C VAL A 199 14.69 4.88 -1.90
N GLU A 200 15.68 4.96 -2.78
CA GLU A 200 16.11 3.82 -3.59
C GLU A 200 17.57 3.50 -3.40
N ARG A 201 17.88 2.22 -3.50
CA ARG A 201 19.27 1.75 -3.44
C ARG A 201 19.93 1.94 -4.80
N VAL A 202 20.91 2.81 -4.87
CA VAL A 202 21.72 3.02 -6.07
C VAL A 202 22.93 2.09 -6.04
N ARG A 203 23.20 1.38 -7.13
CA ARG A 203 24.44 0.61 -7.30
C ARG A 203 25.58 1.55 -7.70
N ALA A 204 26.81 1.18 -7.38
CA ALA A 204 27.99 1.99 -7.74
C ALA A 204 28.07 2.28 -9.26
N ALA A 205 27.64 1.35 -10.11
CA ALA A 205 27.59 1.53 -11.56
C ALA A 205 26.58 2.61 -12.02
N ASP A 206 25.54 2.85 -11.24
CA ASP A 206 24.43 3.76 -11.58
C ASP A 206 24.64 5.15 -10.96
N LEU A 207 25.67 5.33 -10.12
CA LEU A 207 25.91 6.55 -9.35
C LEU A 207 26.08 7.79 -10.26
N ALA A 208 26.86 7.67 -11.33
CA ALA A 208 27.08 8.77 -12.27
C ALA A 208 25.80 9.21 -13.00
N GLN A 209 24.85 8.32 -13.17
CA GLN A 209 23.52 8.64 -13.73
C GLN A 209 22.64 9.30 -12.68
N ALA A 210 22.69 8.83 -11.45
CA ALA A 210 21.99 9.42 -10.32
C ALA A 210 22.44 10.87 -10.07
N GLU A 211 23.73 11.15 -10.10
CA GLU A 211 24.32 12.49 -9.94
C GLU A 211 23.95 13.46 -11.08
N ARG A 212 23.73 12.97 -12.30
CA ARG A 212 23.32 13.79 -13.46
C ARG A 212 21.86 14.15 -13.51
N GLY A 213 21.08 13.79 -12.54
CA GLY A 213 19.66 14.10 -12.49
C GLY A 213 18.83 12.87 -12.20
N TRP A 214 19.17 12.20 -11.11
CA TRP A 214 18.32 11.17 -10.56
C TRP A 214 16.94 11.75 -10.29
N ARG A 215 15.96 11.28 -11.03
CA ARG A 215 14.56 11.65 -10.84
C ARG A 215 13.79 10.44 -10.38
N SER A 216 12.85 10.64 -9.51
CA SER A 216 11.91 9.59 -9.09
C SER A 216 11.30 8.91 -10.31
N GLY A 217 11.21 7.61 -10.26
CA GLY A 217 10.75 6.78 -11.37
C GLY A 217 11.86 6.31 -12.33
N THR A 218 13.03 6.93 -12.29
CA THR A 218 14.15 6.50 -13.16
C THR A 218 14.65 5.11 -12.77
N SER A 219 14.67 4.80 -11.49
CA SER A 219 15.03 3.47 -10.99
C SER A 219 14.05 2.38 -11.37
N ALA A 220 12.75 2.68 -11.35
CA ALA A 220 11.74 1.75 -11.87
C ALA A 220 11.95 1.47 -13.36
N LEU A 221 12.41 2.47 -14.12
CA LEU A 221 12.77 2.32 -15.52
C LEU A 221 14.06 1.51 -15.70
N LEU A 222 15.07 1.67 -14.83
CA LEU A 222 16.29 0.86 -14.85
C LEU A 222 15.99 -0.63 -14.61
N TYR A 223 15.04 -0.95 -13.77
CA TYR A 223 14.59 -2.32 -13.55
C TYR A 223 13.76 -2.91 -14.69
N ARG A 224 13.16 -2.04 -15.55
CA ARG A 224 12.31 -2.47 -16.67
C ARG A 224 13.01 -2.49 -18.02
N GLN A 225 13.97 -1.60 -18.24
CA GLN A 225 14.57 -1.41 -19.57
C GLN A 225 15.45 -2.59 -20.00
N ASP A 226 16.06 -3.29 -19.07
CA ASP A 226 17.09 -4.27 -19.44
C ASP A 226 16.63 -5.73 -19.36
N GLY A 227 15.41 -6.01 -19.01
CA GLY A 227 15.00 -7.40 -18.75
C GLY A 227 15.78 -8.08 -17.63
N ASP A 228 16.81 -7.41 -17.15
CA ASP A 228 17.85 -7.85 -16.23
C ASP A 228 17.39 -7.92 -14.75
N CYS A 229 16.16 -7.58 -14.48
CA CYS A 229 15.59 -7.90 -13.17
C CYS A 229 15.64 -9.42 -12.89
N VAL A 230 15.76 -10.22 -13.94
CA VAL A 230 15.92 -11.69 -13.84
C VAL A 230 17.37 -12.05 -13.53
N THR A 231 18.35 -11.32 -14.05
CA THR A 231 19.78 -11.60 -13.82
C THR A 231 20.28 -11.18 -12.45
N SER A 232 19.63 -10.22 -11.78
CA SER A 232 19.95 -9.93 -10.38
C SER A 232 19.58 -11.08 -9.42
N ARG A 233 18.80 -12.06 -9.85
CA ARG A 233 18.61 -13.31 -9.10
C ARG A 233 19.84 -14.19 -9.05
N SER A 234 20.75 -14.07 -10.01
CA SER A 234 21.95 -14.92 -10.10
C SER A 234 23.15 -14.39 -9.30
N THR A 235 23.10 -13.17 -8.83
CA THR A 235 24.14 -12.60 -8.01
C THR A 235 23.76 -12.73 -6.54
N SER A 236 24.15 -13.84 -5.96
CA SER A 236 24.33 -14.13 -4.52
C SER A 236 23.26 -13.61 -3.56
N PRO A 237 22.80 -14.41 -2.63
CA PRO A 237 22.10 -13.88 -1.49
C PRO A 237 23.03 -12.87 -0.83
N ALA A 238 22.75 -11.59 -1.00
CA ALA A 238 23.41 -10.57 -0.22
C ALA A 238 23.17 -10.95 1.23
N SER A 239 24.22 -11.30 1.90
CA SER A 239 24.27 -11.49 3.34
C SER A 239 23.56 -10.32 4.00
N TYR A 240 22.35 -10.56 4.49
CA TYR A 240 21.76 -9.71 5.50
C TYR A 240 22.51 -10.00 6.79
N GLY A 241 23.51 -9.19 7.10
CA GLY A 241 24.12 -9.06 8.41
C GLY A 241 23.33 -8.06 9.23
#